data_d4553ba5b87add7673d17becc81b1e17
#
_entry.id   d4553ba5b87add7673d17becc81b1e17
#
_cell.length_a   1.000
_cell.length_b   1.000
_cell.length_c   1.000
_cell.angle_alpha   90.00
_cell.angle_beta   90.00
_cell.angle_gamma   90.00
#
_symmetry.space_group_name_H-M   'P 1'
#
loop_
_entity.id
_entity.type
_entity.pdbx_description
1 polymer ?
#
loop_
_entity_poly.entity_id
_entity_poly.type
_entity_poly.pdbx_seq_one_letter_code
_entity_poly.pdbx_strand_id
1 'polypeptide(L)'
;MKLDELLSILSKRVGIAVNQSMLADALGITRQTISNRIKNESEVTVSELKKVEEFFNVSMFGEMPDDIAYIDYYTDVFASCGEGSIVFSSEKTKLPISTSMISGYSKSKLYSMINATGNSMAPTIDNGDKLIVEHWSGNQIQDNKIYVFCYNGEFFVKRLSKNLDEIIIKSDNPEYRVRTIGGKSIMDLILIGKIVATIKQVG
;
A
#
# COMPACT_ATOMS: atom_id res chain seq x y z
N MET A 1 14.15 -23.34 9.06
CA MET A 1 15.55 -23.14 8.57
C MET A 1 16.50 -23.42 9.70
N LYS A 2 17.52 -24.24 9.48
CA LYS A 2 18.55 -24.54 10.48
C LYS A 2 19.61 -23.43 10.54
N LEU A 3 20.37 -23.38 11.66
CA LEU A 3 21.37 -22.33 11.89
C LEU A 3 22.58 -22.41 10.95
N ASP A 4 22.95 -23.58 10.50
CA ASP A 4 24.03 -23.80 9.50
C ASP A 4 23.61 -23.32 8.12
N GLU A 5 22.36 -23.56 7.71
CA GLU A 5 21.75 -23.02 6.49
C GLU A 5 21.75 -21.48 6.54
N LEU A 6 21.33 -20.91 7.70
CA LEU A 6 21.34 -19.48 7.92
C LEU A 6 22.72 -18.85 7.72
N LEU A 7 23.78 -19.44 8.30
CA LEU A 7 25.15 -18.97 8.12
C LEU A 7 25.60 -18.97 6.65
N SER A 8 25.23 -20.02 5.92
CA SER A 8 25.54 -20.12 4.48
C SER A 8 24.85 -19.05 3.64
N ILE A 9 23.54 -18.83 3.91
CA ILE A 9 22.74 -17.82 3.22
C ILE A 9 23.25 -16.42 3.54
N LEU A 10 23.52 -16.12 4.82
CA LEU A 10 24.05 -14.82 5.24
C LEU A 10 25.38 -14.50 4.58
N SER A 11 26.31 -15.46 4.56
CA SER A 11 27.62 -15.26 3.93
C SER A 11 27.50 -14.87 2.45
N LYS A 12 26.57 -15.48 1.72
CA LYS A 12 26.28 -15.14 0.33
C LYS A 12 25.68 -13.75 0.16
N ARG A 13 24.78 -13.35 1.08
CA ARG A 13 24.05 -12.07 0.99
C ARG A 13 24.88 -10.87 1.43
N VAL A 14 25.65 -11.04 2.51
CA VAL A 14 26.53 -10.00 3.04
C VAL A 14 27.80 -9.84 2.20
N GLY A 15 28.15 -10.86 1.38
CA GLY A 15 29.37 -10.86 0.56
C GLY A 15 30.65 -11.12 1.32
N ILE A 16 30.56 -11.52 2.59
CA ILE A 16 31.70 -11.91 3.46
C ILE A 16 31.38 -13.22 4.18
N ALA A 17 32.40 -13.93 4.63
CA ALA A 17 32.21 -15.14 5.44
C ALA A 17 31.64 -14.78 6.83
N VAL A 18 30.35 -15.05 7.04
CA VAL A 18 29.71 -14.88 8.34
C VAL A 18 30.00 -16.11 9.19
N ASN A 19 30.56 -15.91 10.36
CA ASN A 19 30.93 -16.98 11.29
C ASN A 19 29.98 -17.05 12.50
N GLN A 20 30.13 -18.10 13.33
CA GLN A 20 29.31 -18.34 14.52
C GLN A 20 29.40 -17.20 15.55
N SER A 21 30.53 -16.48 15.66
CA SER A 21 30.64 -15.34 16.57
C SER A 21 29.81 -14.17 16.12
N MET A 22 29.86 -13.81 14.84
CA MET A 22 29.05 -12.73 14.25
C MET A 22 27.53 -13.02 14.40
N LEU A 23 27.15 -14.29 14.21
CA LEU A 23 25.74 -14.70 14.42
C LEU A 23 25.34 -14.64 15.90
N ALA A 24 26.25 -14.98 16.80
CA ALA A 24 26.04 -14.87 18.24
C ALA A 24 25.83 -13.42 18.66
N ASP A 25 26.63 -12.50 18.13
CA ASP A 25 26.49 -11.06 18.37
C ASP A 25 25.14 -10.54 17.86
N ALA A 26 24.74 -10.93 16.65
CA ALA A 26 23.45 -10.55 16.07
C ALA A 26 22.25 -11.03 16.89
N LEU A 27 22.34 -12.21 17.48
CA LEU A 27 21.27 -12.81 18.29
C LEU A 27 21.32 -12.39 19.77
N GLY A 28 22.42 -11.76 20.23
CA GLY A 28 22.63 -11.40 21.61
C GLY A 28 22.86 -12.63 22.52
N ILE A 29 23.50 -13.69 22.01
CA ILE A 29 23.80 -14.95 22.72
C ILE A 29 25.28 -15.30 22.61
N THR A 30 25.74 -16.33 23.30
CA THR A 30 27.13 -16.74 23.25
C THR A 30 27.43 -17.61 22.02
N ARG A 31 28.69 -17.54 21.52
CA ARG A 31 29.19 -18.45 20.46
C ARG A 31 28.98 -19.92 20.82
N GLN A 32 29.17 -20.28 22.11
CA GLN A 32 28.97 -21.65 22.60
C GLN A 32 27.51 -22.09 22.42
N THR A 33 26.57 -21.20 22.68
CA THR A 33 25.12 -21.44 22.44
C THR A 33 24.85 -21.72 20.97
N ILE A 34 25.41 -20.92 20.04
CA ILE A 34 25.30 -21.15 18.59
C ILE A 34 25.84 -22.52 18.22
N SER A 35 27.07 -22.85 18.70
CA SER A 35 27.71 -24.15 18.40
C SER A 35 26.86 -25.34 18.88
N ASN A 36 26.28 -25.26 20.08
CA ASN A 36 25.40 -26.29 20.62
C ASN A 36 24.09 -26.40 19.81
N ARG A 37 23.51 -25.28 19.43
CA ARG A 37 22.27 -25.25 18.61
C ARG A 37 22.49 -25.85 17.22
N ILE A 38 23.65 -25.59 16.59
CA ILE A 38 24.02 -26.22 15.31
C ILE A 38 24.15 -27.73 15.46
N LYS A 39 24.85 -28.22 16.52
CA LYS A 39 24.98 -29.68 16.81
C LYS A 39 23.64 -30.34 17.02
N ASN A 40 22.70 -29.63 17.65
CA ASN A 40 21.35 -30.13 17.95
C ASN A 40 20.35 -29.87 16.82
N GLU A 41 20.81 -29.41 15.67
CA GLU A 41 19.97 -29.09 14.49
C GLU A 41 18.80 -28.14 14.79
N SER A 42 19.00 -27.22 15.72
CA SER A 42 17.93 -26.30 16.16
C SER A 42 17.50 -25.38 15.05
N GLU A 43 16.20 -25.13 14.96
CA GLU A 43 15.63 -24.18 14.02
C GLU A 43 15.74 -22.73 14.50
N VAL A 44 15.75 -21.82 13.54
CA VAL A 44 15.76 -20.38 13.77
C VAL A 44 14.32 -19.88 13.83
N THR A 45 14.01 -19.10 14.84
CA THR A 45 12.69 -18.48 14.99
C THR A 45 12.55 -17.24 14.11
N VAL A 46 11.30 -16.83 13.83
CA VAL A 46 11.02 -15.61 13.07
C VAL A 46 11.58 -14.35 13.76
N SER A 47 11.54 -14.31 15.10
CA SER A 47 12.08 -13.19 15.87
C SER A 47 13.61 -13.12 15.80
N GLU A 48 14.30 -14.25 15.74
CA GLU A 48 15.75 -14.31 15.55
C GLU A 48 16.13 -13.89 14.13
N LEU A 49 15.37 -14.31 13.11
CA LEU A 49 15.60 -13.84 11.72
C LEU A 49 15.53 -12.33 11.62
N LYS A 50 14.55 -11.69 12.24
CA LYS A 50 14.44 -10.21 12.25
C LYS A 50 15.68 -9.55 12.88
N LYS A 51 16.17 -10.05 14.00
CA LYS A 51 17.40 -9.52 14.63
C LYS A 51 18.62 -9.66 13.73
N VAL A 52 18.73 -10.78 13.02
CA VAL A 52 19.80 -11.04 12.07
C VAL A 52 19.72 -10.09 10.86
N GLU A 53 18.51 -9.89 10.32
CA GLU A 53 18.27 -8.95 9.22
C GLU A 53 18.66 -7.51 9.59
N GLU A 54 18.28 -7.06 10.80
CA GLU A 54 18.63 -5.74 11.32
C GLU A 54 20.15 -5.60 11.52
N PHE A 55 20.80 -6.59 12.15
CA PHE A 55 22.22 -6.54 12.47
C PHE A 55 23.10 -6.52 11.21
N PHE A 56 22.80 -7.32 10.22
CA PHE A 56 23.55 -7.41 8.97
C PHE A 56 23.05 -6.47 7.87
N ASN A 57 21.98 -5.75 8.12
CA ASN A 57 21.28 -4.89 7.13
C ASN A 57 20.99 -5.64 5.82
N VAL A 58 20.47 -6.87 5.93
CA VAL A 58 20.11 -7.74 4.80
C VAL A 58 18.71 -8.32 5.00
N SER A 59 18.00 -8.57 3.92
CA SER A 59 16.73 -9.33 3.98
C SER A 59 17.01 -10.83 3.79
N MET A 60 16.53 -11.67 4.69
CA MET A 60 16.70 -13.13 4.60
C MET A 60 15.72 -13.80 3.64
N PHE A 61 14.58 -13.18 3.44
CA PHE A 61 13.51 -13.71 2.56
C PHE A 61 13.63 -13.28 1.09
N GLY A 62 14.83 -12.83 0.67
CA GLY A 62 15.09 -12.26 -0.65
C GLY A 62 14.80 -10.77 -0.65
N GLU A 63 15.48 -10.02 -1.50
CA GLU A 63 14.94 -8.75 -1.94
C GLU A 63 13.54 -9.07 -2.47
N MET A 64 12.54 -8.39 -1.94
CA MET A 64 11.22 -8.50 -2.54
C MET A 64 11.40 -8.17 -4.01
N PRO A 65 10.85 -9.00 -4.91
CA PRO A 65 10.94 -8.71 -6.33
C PRO A 65 10.59 -7.22 -6.51
N ASP A 66 11.39 -6.49 -7.27
CA ASP A 66 11.18 -5.05 -7.51
C ASP A 66 9.78 -4.75 -8.08
N ASP A 67 9.10 -5.80 -8.53
CA ASP A 67 7.76 -5.80 -9.07
C ASP A 67 6.64 -6.00 -8.02
N ILE A 68 6.96 -6.15 -6.72
CA ILE A 68 5.96 -6.26 -5.64
C ILE A 68 6.00 -5.03 -4.73
N ALA A 69 4.83 -4.45 -4.47
CA ALA A 69 4.61 -3.43 -3.46
C ALA A 69 3.62 -3.91 -2.41
N TYR A 70 3.83 -3.56 -1.14
CA TYR A 70 2.84 -3.76 -0.09
C TYR A 70 2.03 -2.49 0.09
N ILE A 71 0.73 -2.58 -0.11
CA ILE A 71 -0.20 -1.46 0.05
C ILE A 71 -1.19 -1.75 1.18
N ASP A 72 -1.67 -0.70 1.84
CA ASP A 72 -2.70 -0.82 2.86
C ASP A 72 -4.06 -1.04 2.17
N TYR A 73 -4.76 -2.12 2.54
CA TYR A 73 -6.11 -2.41 2.10
C TYR A 73 -7.10 -2.13 3.21
N TYR A 74 -8.07 -1.28 2.93
CA TYR A 74 -9.17 -0.91 3.81
C TYR A 74 -10.44 -1.60 3.33
N THR A 75 -10.97 -2.54 4.13
CA THR A 75 -12.19 -3.29 3.80
C THR A 75 -13.43 -2.42 3.90
N ASP A 76 -13.44 -1.53 4.89
CA ASP A 76 -14.53 -0.61 5.16
C ASP A 76 -14.00 0.82 5.16
N VAL A 77 -14.48 1.62 4.22
CA VAL A 77 -14.18 3.05 4.19
C VAL A 77 -15.25 3.77 5.00
N PHE A 78 -15.15 3.72 6.32
CA PHE A 78 -15.87 4.67 7.17
C PHE A 78 -15.01 5.92 7.26
N ALA A 79 -15.36 6.91 6.50
CA ALA A 79 -14.62 8.14 6.58
C ALA A 79 -15.47 9.21 7.23
N SER A 80 -14.95 9.70 8.33
CA SER A 80 -15.32 11.00 8.87
C SER A 80 -14.39 12.03 8.27
N CYS A 81 -14.93 12.89 7.43
CA CYS A 81 -14.22 14.06 6.91
C CYS A 81 -14.50 15.25 7.84
N GLY A 82 -14.17 15.12 9.11
CA GLY A 82 -14.23 16.21 10.08
C GLY A 82 -12.87 16.87 10.25
N GLU A 83 -12.84 18.20 10.37
CA GLU A 83 -11.65 19.02 10.71
C GLU A 83 -10.41 18.82 9.83
N GLY A 84 -10.58 18.53 8.53
CA GLY A 84 -9.46 18.46 7.59
C GLY A 84 -8.61 17.19 7.67
N SER A 85 -8.98 16.20 8.47
CA SER A 85 -8.34 14.90 8.53
C SER A 85 -9.22 13.79 7.97
N ILE A 86 -8.64 12.97 7.10
CA ILE A 86 -9.29 11.78 6.56
C ILE A 86 -8.96 10.63 7.50
N VAL A 87 -9.96 10.08 8.15
CA VAL A 87 -9.79 8.86 8.95
C VAL A 87 -10.33 7.71 8.12
N PHE A 88 -9.43 6.95 7.49
CA PHE A 88 -9.78 5.60 7.04
C PHE A 88 -10.08 4.73 8.26
N SER A 89 -10.86 3.67 8.09
CA SER A 89 -11.08 2.68 9.15
C SER A 89 -9.76 2.29 9.81
N SER A 90 -9.77 2.08 11.12
CA SER A 90 -8.57 1.65 11.85
C SER A 90 -8.09 0.25 11.46
N GLU A 91 -8.95 -0.54 10.84
CA GLU A 91 -8.63 -1.89 10.40
C GLU A 91 -8.13 -1.88 8.96
N LYS A 92 -6.86 -2.23 8.82
CA LYS A 92 -6.20 -2.36 7.53
C LYS A 92 -5.33 -3.59 7.48
N THR A 93 -5.26 -4.21 6.32
CA THR A 93 -4.39 -5.36 6.02
C THR A 93 -3.38 -4.95 4.97
N LYS A 94 -2.13 -5.37 5.13
CA LYS A 94 -1.12 -5.19 4.09
C LYS A 94 -1.27 -6.28 3.02
N LEU A 95 -1.50 -5.88 1.78
CA LEU A 95 -1.58 -6.79 0.64
C LEU A 95 -0.39 -6.61 -0.30
N PRO A 96 0.27 -7.71 -0.72
CA PRO A 96 1.24 -7.67 -1.80
C PRO A 96 0.50 -7.48 -3.13
N ILE A 97 1.00 -6.56 -3.95
CA ILE A 97 0.47 -6.30 -5.29
C ILE A 97 1.62 -6.15 -6.27
N SER A 98 1.47 -6.66 -7.50
CA SER A 98 2.46 -6.42 -8.53
C SER A 98 2.45 -4.94 -8.93
N THR A 99 3.63 -4.32 -8.96
CA THR A 99 3.80 -2.91 -9.37
C THR A 99 3.39 -2.70 -10.82
N SER A 100 3.43 -3.75 -11.64
CA SER A 100 2.97 -3.72 -13.04
C SER A 100 1.47 -3.48 -13.18
N MET A 101 0.68 -3.76 -12.13
CA MET A 101 -0.76 -3.46 -12.10
C MET A 101 -1.06 -1.98 -11.89
N ILE A 102 -0.06 -1.20 -11.46
CA ILE A 102 -0.22 0.23 -11.15
C ILE A 102 0.38 1.05 -12.28
N SER A 103 -0.46 1.69 -13.07
CA SER A 103 0.01 2.57 -14.14
C SER A 103 0.82 3.74 -13.58
N GLY A 104 2.09 3.84 -13.98
CA GLY A 104 3.00 4.89 -13.51
C GLY A 104 3.43 4.72 -12.05
N TYR A 105 3.57 3.47 -11.58
CA TYR A 105 4.07 3.17 -10.24
C TYR A 105 5.37 3.91 -9.92
N SER A 106 5.46 4.41 -8.70
CA SER A 106 6.68 5.01 -8.16
C SER A 106 6.84 4.68 -6.68
N LYS A 107 8.02 4.24 -6.26
CA LYS A 107 8.36 3.96 -4.85
C LYS A 107 8.24 5.20 -3.94
N SER A 108 8.26 6.41 -4.53
CA SER A 108 8.11 7.68 -3.79
C SER A 108 6.66 8.07 -3.49
N LYS A 109 5.68 7.34 -4.04
CA LYS A 109 4.26 7.60 -3.86
C LYS A 109 3.64 6.60 -2.90
N LEU A 110 2.59 7.03 -2.21
CA LEU A 110 1.79 6.17 -1.33
C LEU A 110 0.59 5.63 -2.10
N TYR A 111 0.30 4.35 -1.88
CA TYR A 111 -0.83 3.66 -2.48
C TYR A 111 -1.63 2.94 -1.41
N SER A 112 -2.94 2.87 -1.63
CA SER A 112 -3.84 2.04 -0.84
C SER A 112 -4.87 1.35 -1.73
N MET A 113 -5.59 0.38 -1.17
CA MET A 113 -6.69 -0.30 -1.83
C MET A 113 -7.96 -0.10 -1.02
N ILE A 114 -9.07 0.15 -1.71
CA ILE A 114 -10.41 0.29 -1.13
C ILE A 114 -11.41 -0.50 -1.97
N ASN A 115 -12.59 -0.79 -1.42
CA ASN A 115 -13.71 -1.35 -2.17
C ASN A 115 -14.57 -0.23 -2.77
N ALA A 116 -15.04 -0.43 -4.00
CA ALA A 116 -16.05 0.41 -4.61
C ALA A 116 -17.44 0.06 -4.06
N THR A 117 -18.23 1.08 -3.77
CA THR A 117 -19.64 0.91 -3.34
C THR A 117 -20.57 1.69 -4.25
N GLY A 118 -21.67 1.06 -4.63
CA GLY A 118 -22.69 1.66 -5.49
C GLY A 118 -22.38 1.47 -6.98
N ASN A 119 -23.21 2.06 -7.85
CA ASN A 119 -23.20 1.87 -9.29
C ASN A 119 -22.95 3.16 -10.10
N SER A 120 -22.59 4.24 -9.43
CA SER A 120 -22.47 5.55 -10.08
C SER A 120 -21.34 5.62 -11.11
N MET A 121 -20.37 4.72 -11.05
CA MET A 121 -19.25 4.65 -11.98
C MET A 121 -19.35 3.45 -12.93
N ALA A 122 -20.47 2.73 -12.94
CA ALA A 122 -20.72 1.66 -13.91
C ALA A 122 -20.77 2.21 -15.35
N PRO A 123 -20.29 1.48 -16.35
CA PRO A 123 -19.67 0.14 -16.27
C PRO A 123 -18.15 0.17 -16.00
N THR A 124 -17.55 1.33 -15.81
CA THR A 124 -16.10 1.48 -15.59
C THR A 124 -15.67 0.85 -14.28
N ILE A 125 -16.42 1.15 -13.22
CA ILE A 125 -16.24 0.60 -11.88
C ILE A 125 -17.60 0.09 -11.40
N ASP A 126 -17.66 -1.18 -11.03
CA ASP A 126 -18.86 -1.81 -10.51
C ASP A 126 -18.80 -1.95 -8.99
N ASN A 127 -19.96 -2.19 -8.39
CA ASN A 127 -20.04 -2.41 -6.95
C ASN A 127 -19.21 -3.64 -6.54
N GLY A 128 -18.36 -3.49 -5.52
CA GLY A 128 -17.48 -4.54 -5.02
C GLY A 128 -16.11 -4.60 -5.69
N ASP A 129 -15.87 -3.88 -6.79
CA ASP A 129 -14.54 -3.76 -7.39
C ASP A 129 -13.52 -3.23 -6.38
N LYS A 130 -12.27 -3.71 -6.49
CA LYS A 130 -11.16 -3.16 -5.69
C LYS A 130 -10.44 -2.08 -6.46
N LEU A 131 -10.28 -0.93 -5.83
CA LEU A 131 -9.67 0.27 -6.41
C LEU A 131 -8.31 0.52 -5.79
N ILE A 132 -7.27 0.65 -6.62
CA ILE A 132 -5.97 1.11 -6.17
C ILE A 132 -5.92 2.61 -6.29
N VAL A 133 -5.66 3.25 -5.15
CA VAL A 133 -5.64 4.71 -4.98
C VAL A 133 -4.19 5.16 -4.82
N GLU A 134 -3.72 6.02 -5.72
CA GLU A 134 -2.51 6.82 -5.54
C GLU A 134 -2.88 8.04 -4.68
N HIS A 135 -2.31 8.15 -3.47
CA HIS A 135 -2.65 9.22 -2.54
C HIS A 135 -2.33 10.60 -3.12
N TRP A 136 -3.21 11.55 -2.81
CA TRP A 136 -3.04 12.93 -3.27
C TRP A 136 -1.80 13.58 -2.64
N SER A 137 -0.97 14.20 -3.47
CA SER A 137 0.28 14.85 -3.06
C SER A 137 0.32 16.35 -3.37
N GLY A 138 -0.87 16.97 -3.56
CA GLY A 138 -0.97 18.40 -3.85
C GLY A 138 -0.79 18.77 -5.32
N ASN A 139 -0.70 17.81 -6.24
CA ASN A 139 -0.59 18.05 -7.66
C ASN A 139 -1.89 18.62 -8.26
N GLN A 140 -1.84 19.12 -9.50
CA GLN A 140 -3.06 19.58 -10.20
C GLN A 140 -3.96 18.38 -10.53
N ILE A 141 -5.30 18.61 -10.48
CA ILE A 141 -6.28 17.64 -10.98
C ILE A 141 -6.03 17.44 -12.47
N GLN A 142 -5.86 16.18 -12.87
CA GLN A 142 -5.78 15.79 -14.26
C GLN A 142 -7.18 15.58 -14.81
N ASP A 143 -7.50 16.23 -15.90
CA ASP A 143 -8.83 16.18 -16.48
C ASP A 143 -9.28 14.78 -16.85
N ASN A 144 -10.55 14.51 -16.58
CA ASN A 144 -11.22 13.25 -16.91
C ASN A 144 -10.62 12.00 -16.23
N LYS A 145 -9.82 12.17 -15.18
CA LYS A 145 -9.34 11.04 -14.36
C LYS A 145 -10.28 10.78 -13.19
N ILE A 146 -10.27 9.56 -12.70
CA ILE A 146 -11.12 9.14 -11.58
C ILE A 146 -10.40 9.39 -10.27
N TYR A 147 -11.08 10.04 -9.34
CA TYR A 147 -10.56 10.40 -8.03
C TYR A 147 -11.47 9.89 -6.92
N VAL A 148 -10.84 9.57 -5.79
CA VAL A 148 -11.52 9.46 -4.50
C VAL A 148 -11.40 10.80 -3.81
N PHE A 149 -12.49 11.33 -3.33
CA PHE A 149 -12.54 12.60 -2.61
C PHE A 149 -13.68 12.62 -1.59
N CYS A 150 -13.56 13.48 -0.61
CA CYS A 150 -14.62 13.82 0.31
C CYS A 150 -15.23 15.17 -0.07
N TYR A 151 -16.54 15.27 0.01
CA TYR A 151 -17.28 16.51 -0.18
C TYR A 151 -18.45 16.55 0.79
N ASN A 152 -18.52 17.61 1.61
CA ASN A 152 -19.53 17.74 2.67
C ASN A 152 -19.61 16.53 3.60
N GLY A 153 -18.50 15.91 3.94
CA GLY A 153 -18.45 14.76 4.85
C GLY A 153 -18.76 13.41 4.22
N GLU A 154 -19.06 13.37 2.94
CA GLU A 154 -19.36 12.13 2.22
C GLU A 154 -18.22 11.77 1.23
N PHE A 155 -18.01 10.47 1.02
CA PHE A 155 -17.01 9.93 0.11
C PHE A 155 -17.58 9.66 -1.28
N PHE A 156 -16.80 10.04 -2.27
CA PHE A 156 -17.16 9.88 -3.66
C PHE A 156 -16.00 9.30 -4.48
N VAL A 157 -16.36 8.47 -5.45
CA VAL A 157 -15.49 8.06 -6.55
C VAL A 157 -16.12 8.61 -7.83
N LYS A 158 -15.48 9.60 -8.46
CA LYS A 158 -15.98 10.26 -9.67
C LYS A 158 -14.86 10.68 -10.59
N ARG A 159 -15.19 10.95 -11.86
CA ARG A 159 -14.30 11.69 -12.74
C ARG A 159 -14.30 13.15 -12.37
N LEU A 160 -13.11 13.71 -12.25
CA LEU A 160 -12.93 15.13 -12.05
C LEU A 160 -12.28 15.78 -13.27
N SER A 161 -12.71 17.01 -13.56
CA SER A 161 -12.04 17.91 -14.48
C SER A 161 -12.02 19.30 -13.87
N LYS A 162 -10.95 20.06 -14.13
CA LYS A 162 -10.84 21.44 -13.67
C LYS A 162 -11.07 22.39 -14.83
N ASN A 163 -11.99 23.32 -14.64
CA ASN A 163 -12.27 24.37 -15.59
C ASN A 163 -12.19 25.72 -14.88
N LEU A 164 -11.09 26.48 -15.10
CA LEU A 164 -10.80 27.74 -14.41
C LEU A 164 -11.00 27.64 -12.89
N ASP A 165 -12.07 28.25 -12.38
CA ASP A 165 -12.40 28.30 -10.95
C ASP A 165 -13.47 27.27 -10.53
N GLU A 166 -13.71 26.27 -11.37
CA GLU A 166 -14.72 25.26 -11.14
C GLU A 166 -14.12 23.84 -11.23
N ILE A 167 -14.73 22.91 -10.50
CA ILE A 167 -14.48 21.48 -10.60
C ILE A 167 -15.74 20.82 -11.12
N ILE A 168 -15.60 20.13 -12.25
CA ILE A 168 -16.66 19.32 -12.85
C ILE A 168 -16.55 17.91 -12.27
N ILE A 169 -17.66 17.43 -11.72
CA ILE A 169 -17.78 16.10 -11.10
C ILE A 169 -18.72 15.27 -11.97
N LYS A 170 -18.20 14.22 -12.58
CA LYS A 170 -18.93 13.35 -13.51
C LYS A 170 -18.94 11.91 -13.04
N SER A 171 -20.11 11.29 -13.06
CA SER A 171 -20.30 9.84 -12.97
C SER A 171 -20.14 9.21 -14.36
N ASP A 172 -19.62 7.98 -14.43
CA ASP A 172 -19.58 7.22 -15.68
C ASP A 172 -20.94 6.60 -16.02
N ASN A 173 -21.76 6.33 -15.00
CA ASN A 173 -23.15 5.92 -15.18
C ASN A 173 -23.99 7.12 -15.63
N PRO A 174 -24.61 7.06 -16.83
CA PRO A 174 -25.38 8.18 -17.40
C PRO A 174 -26.66 8.52 -16.63
N GLU A 175 -27.13 7.66 -15.75
CA GLU A 175 -28.28 7.96 -14.89
C GLU A 175 -27.97 9.06 -13.87
N TYR A 176 -26.69 9.34 -13.61
CA TYR A 176 -26.24 10.37 -12.67
C TYR A 176 -25.88 11.66 -13.40
N ARG A 177 -26.47 12.75 -12.93
CA ARG A 177 -26.22 14.08 -13.50
C ARG A 177 -24.80 14.56 -13.20
N VAL A 178 -24.20 15.25 -14.16
CA VAL A 178 -22.95 16.00 -13.96
C VAL A 178 -23.22 17.13 -12.95
N ARG A 179 -22.28 17.33 -12.04
CA ARG A 179 -22.30 18.43 -11.06
C ARG A 179 -21.06 19.29 -11.26
N THR A 180 -21.22 20.59 -10.99
CA THR A 180 -20.11 21.53 -10.99
C THR A 180 -20.10 22.24 -9.65
N ILE A 181 -18.92 22.37 -9.06
CA ILE A 181 -18.69 23.13 -7.84
C ILE A 181 -17.68 24.22 -8.12
N GLY A 182 -17.92 25.43 -7.57
CA GLY A 182 -17.07 26.59 -7.77
C GLY A 182 -17.06 27.51 -6.55
N GLY A 183 -16.21 28.52 -6.60
CA GLY A 183 -16.08 29.49 -5.52
C GLY A 183 -15.72 28.85 -4.17
N LYS A 184 -16.43 29.26 -3.11
CA LYS A 184 -16.16 28.78 -1.74
C LYS A 184 -16.42 27.29 -1.57
N SER A 185 -17.34 26.70 -2.33
CA SER A 185 -17.68 25.26 -2.24
C SER A 185 -16.52 24.34 -2.65
N ILE A 186 -15.50 24.85 -3.35
CA ILE A 186 -14.29 24.05 -3.65
C ILE A 186 -13.50 23.74 -2.38
N MET A 187 -13.58 24.60 -1.35
CA MET A 187 -12.86 24.39 -0.09
C MET A 187 -13.41 23.20 0.70
N ASP A 188 -14.66 22.82 0.44
CA ASP A 188 -15.29 21.65 1.09
C ASP A 188 -14.92 20.32 0.40
N LEU A 189 -14.18 20.38 -0.72
CA LEU A 189 -13.71 19.22 -1.44
C LEU A 189 -12.29 18.86 -1.01
N ILE A 190 -12.14 17.69 -0.40
CA ILE A 190 -10.86 17.16 0.05
C ILE A 190 -10.47 16.00 -0.86
N LEU A 191 -9.44 16.20 -1.70
CA LEU A 191 -8.91 15.12 -2.54
C LEU A 191 -8.13 14.11 -1.71
N ILE A 192 -8.49 12.84 -1.86
CA ILE A 192 -7.83 11.71 -1.19
C ILE A 192 -6.79 11.11 -2.11
N GLY A 193 -7.15 10.86 -3.36
CA GLY A 193 -6.23 10.29 -4.32
C GLY A 193 -6.87 10.01 -5.68
N LYS A 194 -6.01 9.59 -6.60
CA LYS A 194 -6.39 9.21 -7.97
C LYS A 194 -6.48 7.69 -8.08
N ILE A 195 -7.51 7.17 -8.73
CA ILE A 195 -7.59 5.75 -9.08
C ILE A 195 -6.61 5.46 -10.20
N VAL A 196 -5.70 4.52 -9.95
CA VAL A 196 -4.64 4.12 -10.89
C VAL A 196 -4.82 2.70 -11.41
N ALA A 197 -5.62 1.88 -10.74
CA ALA A 197 -6.03 0.56 -11.23
C ALA A 197 -7.36 0.14 -10.60
N THR A 198 -8.07 -0.75 -11.28
CA THR A 198 -9.30 -1.39 -10.81
C THR A 198 -9.18 -2.89 -10.99
N ILE A 199 -9.45 -3.66 -9.94
CA ILE A 199 -9.52 -5.12 -9.98
C ILE A 199 -11.00 -5.49 -9.95
N LYS A 200 -11.48 -6.02 -11.08
CA LYS A 200 -12.88 -6.41 -11.23
C LYS A 200 -13.21 -7.61 -10.36
N GLN A 201 -14.33 -7.55 -9.67
CA GLN A 201 -14.89 -8.71 -9.01
C GLN A 201 -15.79 -9.42 -10.00
N VAL A 202 -15.44 -10.68 -10.34
CA VAL A 202 -16.29 -11.54 -11.16
C VAL A 202 -17.25 -12.23 -10.21
N GLY A 203 -18.54 -11.92 -10.35
CA GLY A 203 -19.63 -12.55 -9.61
C GLY A 203 -20.22 -13.74 -10.35
#